data_3a553e93c58af3341c1232a5777e4821
#
_entry.id   3a553e93c58af3341c1232a5777e4821
#
_cell.length_a   1.000
_cell.length_b   1.000
_cell.length_c   1.000
_cell.angle_alpha   90.00
_cell.angle_beta   90.00
_cell.angle_gamma   90.00
#
_symmetry.space_group_name_H-M   'P 1'
#
loop_
_entity.id
_entity.type
_entity.pdbx_description
1 polymer ?
#
loop_
_entity_poly.entity_id
_entity_poly.type
_entity_poly.pdbx_seq_one_letter_code
_entity_poly.pdbx_strand_id
1 'polypeptide(L)'
;VSPALDTPERRSRLLVGGAVLAAALLVAAYLAAGGASYEPTPVQDPCKPREWRNPAGLQAIAEQFSLSALDGAACELRVPRETLAAALTTPERRDRFARRYGIGDAQLEAAVRAGVLRAIDDAERAGALSPIVAVPLREAARHLPVEQAIELIRDARPVFDQAFEILGGISSMFGQAQGLLP
;
A
#
# COMPACT_ATOMS: atom_id res chain seq x y z
N VAL A 1 22.78 10.55 68.74
CA VAL A 1 22.68 9.97 67.37
C VAL A 1 21.94 11.03 66.55
N SER A 2 22.69 11.85 65.80
CA SER A 2 22.13 12.86 64.92
C SER A 2 21.67 12.24 63.63
N PRO A 3 20.41 12.44 63.18
CA PRO A 3 19.99 12.02 61.86
C PRO A 3 20.71 12.85 60.80
N ALA A 4 21.46 12.18 59.95
CA ALA A 4 22.08 12.79 58.78
C ALA A 4 20.97 13.43 57.93
N LEU A 5 20.92 14.77 57.89
CA LEU A 5 20.02 15.56 57.05
C LEU A 5 20.27 15.20 55.58
N ASP A 6 19.36 14.46 55.04
CA ASP A 6 19.32 14.07 53.64
C ASP A 6 19.04 15.34 52.80
N THR A 7 20.12 15.98 52.36
CA THR A 7 20.05 17.29 51.67
C THR A 7 19.35 17.10 50.31
N PRO A 8 18.44 18.00 49.89
CA PRO A 8 17.70 17.93 48.65
C PRO A 8 18.62 17.77 47.40
N GLU A 9 19.83 18.30 47.48
CA GLU A 9 20.86 18.11 46.44
C GLU A 9 21.30 16.65 46.27
N ARG A 10 21.40 15.87 47.33
CA ARG A 10 21.80 14.47 47.26
C ARG A 10 20.73 13.62 46.61
N ARG A 11 19.46 13.90 46.93
CA ARG A 11 18.29 13.23 46.26
C ARG A 11 18.22 13.58 44.78
N SER A 12 18.41 14.83 44.42
CA SER A 12 18.44 15.28 43.02
C SER A 12 19.56 14.57 42.23
N ARG A 13 20.79 14.50 42.79
CA ARG A 13 21.90 13.80 42.13
C ARG A 13 21.64 12.29 41.97
N LEU A 14 20.99 11.65 42.92
CA LEU A 14 20.65 10.25 42.85
C LEU A 14 19.55 9.99 41.80
N LEU A 15 18.55 10.87 41.70
CA LEU A 15 17.51 10.79 40.68
C LEU A 15 18.08 10.98 39.27
N VAL A 16 18.93 11.97 39.07
CA VAL A 16 19.59 12.22 37.78
C VAL A 16 20.53 11.06 37.42
N GLY A 17 21.33 10.57 38.37
CA GLY A 17 22.20 9.41 38.15
C GLY A 17 21.43 8.16 37.82
N GLY A 18 20.31 7.90 38.51
CA GLY A 18 19.39 6.78 38.23
C GLY A 18 18.74 6.88 36.83
N ALA A 19 18.30 8.07 36.43
CA ALA A 19 17.74 8.29 35.11
C ALA A 19 18.76 8.07 33.96
N VAL A 20 19.98 8.55 34.16
CA VAL A 20 21.10 8.35 33.20
C VAL A 20 21.44 6.86 33.08
N LEU A 21 21.50 6.16 34.20
CA LEU A 21 21.79 4.73 34.22
C LEU A 21 20.67 3.94 33.53
N ALA A 22 19.39 4.26 33.80
CA ALA A 22 18.24 3.63 33.15
C ALA A 22 18.25 3.87 31.65
N ALA A 23 18.53 5.10 31.19
CA ALA A 23 18.65 5.42 29.77
C ALA A 23 19.81 4.64 29.11
N ALA A 24 20.95 4.53 29.75
CA ALA A 24 22.09 3.77 29.24
C ALA A 24 21.76 2.28 29.11
N LEU A 25 21.07 1.70 30.10
CA LEU A 25 20.63 0.30 30.07
C LEU A 25 19.61 0.05 28.96
N LEU A 26 18.66 0.98 28.71
CA LEU A 26 17.71 0.87 27.61
C LEU A 26 18.40 0.91 26.25
N VAL A 27 19.36 1.82 26.06
CA VAL A 27 20.16 1.89 24.83
C VAL A 27 20.97 0.61 24.64
N ALA A 28 21.63 0.11 25.69
CA ALA A 28 22.39 -1.11 25.64
C ALA A 28 21.50 -2.32 25.30
N ALA A 29 20.31 -2.43 25.90
CA ALA A 29 19.33 -3.47 25.59
C ALA A 29 18.82 -3.37 24.14
N TYR A 30 18.55 -2.15 23.66
CA TYR A 30 18.16 -1.91 22.27
C TYR A 30 19.26 -2.35 21.29
N LEU A 31 20.52 -2.01 21.56
CA LEU A 31 21.66 -2.42 20.73
C LEU A 31 21.87 -3.95 20.77
N ALA A 32 21.76 -4.58 21.95
CA ALA A 32 21.87 -6.02 22.13
C ALA A 32 20.73 -6.78 21.42
N ALA A 33 19.55 -6.17 21.33
CA ALA A 33 18.41 -6.70 20.58
C ALA A 33 18.51 -6.51 19.05
N GLY A 34 19.64 -6.02 18.53
CA GLY A 34 19.84 -5.81 17.09
C GLY A 34 19.43 -4.43 16.57
N GLY A 35 19.15 -3.48 17.46
CA GLY A 35 18.72 -2.13 17.06
C GLY A 35 19.75 -1.32 16.26
N ALA A 36 21.02 -1.76 16.24
CA ALA A 36 22.06 -1.17 15.39
C ALA A 36 22.13 -1.80 13.99
N SER A 37 21.46 -2.94 13.76
CA SER A 37 21.46 -3.68 12.50
C SER A 37 20.19 -3.42 11.70
N TYR A 38 19.80 -2.13 11.56
CA TYR A 38 18.71 -1.77 10.64
C TYR A 38 19.21 -1.93 9.20
N GLU A 39 18.85 -3.04 8.58
CA GLU A 39 18.93 -3.18 7.13
C GLU A 39 17.62 -2.64 6.52
N PRO A 40 17.68 -1.50 5.79
CA PRO A 40 16.49 -1.02 5.11
C PRO A 40 16.02 -2.08 4.12
N THR A 41 14.75 -2.46 4.19
CA THR A 41 14.14 -3.37 3.22
C THR A 41 14.41 -2.82 1.82
N PRO A 42 15.05 -3.57 0.92
CA PRO A 42 15.33 -3.08 -0.42
C PRO A 42 14.02 -2.70 -1.10
N VAL A 43 14.00 -1.53 -1.71
CA VAL A 43 12.85 -1.05 -2.49
C VAL A 43 12.61 -2.08 -3.60
N GLN A 44 11.42 -2.68 -3.59
CA GLN A 44 11.06 -3.67 -4.61
C GLN A 44 11.09 -3.01 -5.99
N ASP A 45 11.74 -3.67 -6.95
CA ASP A 45 11.69 -3.27 -8.35
C ASP A 45 10.24 -3.37 -8.86
N PRO A 46 9.61 -2.25 -9.25
CA PRO A 46 8.22 -2.26 -9.70
C PRO A 46 8.02 -3.02 -11.00
N CYS A 47 9.09 -3.31 -11.76
CA CYS A 47 9.03 -4.07 -13.00
C CYS A 47 9.03 -5.59 -12.78
N LYS A 48 9.37 -6.04 -11.57
CA LYS A 48 9.30 -7.48 -11.25
C LYS A 48 7.87 -7.91 -10.92
N PRO A 49 7.46 -9.12 -11.31
CA PRO A 49 6.17 -9.69 -10.92
C PRO A 49 5.98 -9.70 -9.41
N ARG A 50 4.80 -9.31 -8.96
CA ARG A 50 4.42 -9.40 -7.55
C ARG A 50 3.89 -10.81 -7.26
N GLU A 51 4.40 -11.42 -6.21
CA GLU A 51 3.78 -12.62 -5.66
C GLU A 51 2.62 -12.22 -4.75
N TRP A 52 1.41 -12.64 -5.11
CA TRP A 52 0.23 -12.40 -4.29
C TRP A 52 0.25 -13.33 -3.08
N ARG A 53 -0.01 -12.76 -1.92
CA ARG A 53 -0.13 -13.52 -0.68
C ARG A 53 -1.57 -13.99 -0.52
N ASN A 54 -1.86 -15.21 -1.01
CA ASN A 54 -3.10 -15.96 -0.82
C ASN A 54 -4.32 -15.10 -0.40
N PRO A 55 -4.87 -14.27 -1.30
CA PRO A 55 -5.89 -13.30 -0.94
C PRO A 55 -7.20 -14.03 -0.62
N ALA A 56 -7.63 -13.94 0.63
CA ALA A 56 -8.92 -14.46 1.08
C ALA A 56 -9.97 -13.34 1.02
N GLY A 57 -10.90 -13.43 0.08
CA GLY A 57 -12.01 -12.48 -0.06
C GLY A 57 -11.72 -11.30 -0.99
N LEU A 58 -12.80 -10.63 -1.40
CA LEU A 58 -12.78 -9.56 -2.41
C LEU A 58 -11.92 -8.36 -2.02
N GLN A 59 -11.90 -8.00 -0.73
CA GLN A 59 -11.09 -6.87 -0.26
C GLN A 59 -9.59 -7.13 -0.43
N ALA A 60 -9.13 -8.32 -0.03
CA ALA A 60 -7.72 -8.70 -0.17
C ALA A 60 -7.32 -8.80 -1.65
N ILE A 61 -8.21 -9.29 -2.53
CA ILE A 61 -8.01 -9.31 -3.98
C ILE A 61 -7.91 -7.88 -4.52
N ALA A 62 -8.80 -6.98 -4.14
CA ALA A 62 -8.80 -5.58 -4.59
C ALA A 62 -7.53 -4.84 -4.13
N GLU A 63 -7.06 -5.09 -2.91
CA GLU A 63 -5.81 -4.53 -2.39
C GLU A 63 -4.60 -5.01 -3.20
N GLN A 64 -4.47 -6.33 -3.43
CA GLN A 64 -3.39 -6.89 -4.23
C GLN A 64 -3.44 -6.40 -5.68
N PHE A 65 -4.64 -6.31 -6.25
CA PHE A 65 -4.85 -5.77 -7.60
C PHE A 65 -4.38 -4.31 -7.71
N SER A 66 -4.75 -3.47 -6.73
CA SER A 66 -4.34 -2.07 -6.68
C SER A 66 -2.82 -1.90 -6.55
N LEU A 67 -2.18 -2.75 -5.74
CA LEU A 67 -0.72 -2.75 -5.58
C LEU A 67 -0.02 -3.19 -6.87
N SER A 68 -0.52 -4.22 -7.56
CA SER A 68 0.01 -4.67 -8.84
C SER A 68 -0.19 -3.63 -9.94
N ALA A 69 -1.35 -2.94 -9.95
CA ALA A 69 -1.59 -1.85 -10.88
C ALA A 69 -0.61 -0.68 -10.66
N LEU A 70 -0.35 -0.35 -9.40
CA LEU A 70 0.62 0.69 -9.04
C LEU A 70 2.06 0.30 -9.43
N ASP A 71 2.45 -0.97 -9.26
CA ASP A 71 3.74 -1.49 -9.71
C ASP A 71 3.87 -1.40 -11.24
N GLY A 72 2.84 -1.81 -12.00
CA GLY A 72 2.85 -1.73 -13.46
C GLY A 72 2.96 -0.30 -13.98
N ALA A 73 2.21 0.64 -13.38
CA ALA A 73 2.27 2.05 -13.74
C ALA A 73 3.63 2.68 -13.37
N ALA A 74 4.19 2.34 -12.21
CA ALA A 74 5.49 2.82 -11.77
C ALA A 74 6.63 2.30 -12.67
N CYS A 75 6.53 1.04 -13.11
CA CYS A 75 7.46 0.44 -14.07
C CYS A 75 7.44 1.18 -15.40
N GLU A 76 6.25 1.46 -15.96
CA GLU A 76 6.08 2.18 -17.22
C GLU A 76 6.67 3.58 -17.15
N LEU A 77 6.44 4.30 -16.03
CA LEU A 77 6.99 5.63 -15.80
C LEU A 77 8.45 5.65 -15.37
N ARG A 78 9.05 4.47 -15.12
CA ARG A 78 10.43 4.31 -14.62
C ARG A 78 10.69 5.08 -13.33
N VAL A 79 9.75 5.03 -12.41
CA VAL A 79 9.83 5.67 -11.09
C VAL A 79 9.63 4.63 -9.98
N PRO A 80 10.14 4.85 -8.76
CA PRO A 80 9.79 4.01 -7.62
C PRO A 80 8.29 4.06 -7.35
N ARG A 81 7.69 2.91 -7.00
CA ARG A 81 6.27 2.80 -6.64
C ARG A 81 5.87 3.79 -5.54
N GLU A 82 6.71 3.95 -4.52
CA GLU A 82 6.48 4.83 -3.38
C GLU A 82 6.40 6.31 -3.83
N THR A 83 7.20 6.67 -4.81
CA THR A 83 7.19 8.02 -5.41
C THR A 83 5.87 8.28 -6.15
N LEU A 84 5.41 7.28 -6.93
CA LEU A 84 4.12 7.36 -7.62
C LEU A 84 2.97 7.37 -6.62
N ALA A 85 2.96 6.48 -5.63
CA ALA A 85 1.95 6.44 -4.58
C ALA A 85 1.84 7.77 -3.84
N ALA A 86 2.97 8.38 -3.46
CA ALA A 86 3.00 9.69 -2.82
C ALA A 86 2.46 10.80 -3.73
N ALA A 87 2.68 10.71 -5.04
CA ALA A 87 2.17 11.66 -6.01
C ALA A 87 0.63 11.59 -6.13
N LEU A 88 0.04 10.41 -5.99
CA LEU A 88 -1.41 10.22 -6.14
C LEU A 88 -2.24 10.68 -4.94
N THR A 89 -1.61 11.07 -3.82
CA THR A 89 -2.35 11.45 -2.60
C THR A 89 -3.11 12.76 -2.70
N THR A 90 -2.62 13.75 -3.46
CA THR A 90 -3.32 15.02 -3.68
C THR A 90 -3.12 15.55 -5.10
N PRO A 91 -4.05 16.39 -5.64
CA PRO A 91 -3.89 17.00 -6.95
C PRO A 91 -2.58 17.77 -7.11
N GLU A 92 -2.20 18.56 -6.10
CA GLU A 92 -0.99 19.40 -6.14
C GLU A 92 0.30 18.57 -6.17
N ARG A 93 0.28 17.38 -5.56
CA ARG A 93 1.40 16.43 -5.63
C ARG A 93 1.49 15.78 -7.00
N ARG A 94 0.35 15.43 -7.62
CA ARG A 94 0.31 14.91 -9.00
C ARG A 94 0.88 15.92 -9.99
N ASP A 95 0.44 17.18 -9.92
CA ASP A 95 0.93 18.23 -10.81
C ASP A 95 2.42 18.48 -10.65
N ARG A 96 2.93 18.48 -9.41
CA ARG A 96 4.37 18.59 -9.15
C ARG A 96 5.14 17.39 -9.68
N PHE A 97 4.60 16.20 -9.53
CA PHE A 97 5.20 14.95 -10.03
C PHE A 97 5.26 14.98 -11.56
N ALA A 98 4.14 15.29 -12.24
CA ALA A 98 4.08 15.40 -13.69
C ALA A 98 5.11 16.39 -14.23
N ARG A 99 5.18 17.59 -13.64
CA ARG A 99 6.20 18.60 -14.03
C ARG A 99 7.63 18.12 -13.75
N ARG A 100 7.87 17.49 -12.61
CA ARG A 100 9.22 17.05 -12.22
C ARG A 100 9.77 15.96 -13.12
N TYR A 101 8.94 15.04 -13.54
CA TYR A 101 9.33 13.88 -14.35
C TYR A 101 9.01 14.06 -15.84
N GLY A 102 8.46 15.21 -16.24
CA GLY A 102 8.10 15.49 -17.64
C GLY A 102 7.00 14.57 -18.17
N ILE A 103 6.07 14.13 -17.31
CA ILE A 103 5.01 13.18 -17.66
C ILE A 103 3.86 13.96 -18.31
N GLY A 104 3.64 13.69 -19.59
CA GLY A 104 2.48 14.19 -20.33
C GLY A 104 1.32 13.19 -20.33
N ASP A 105 0.18 13.59 -20.91
CA ASP A 105 -1.05 12.79 -20.93
C ASP A 105 -0.85 11.42 -21.58
N ALA A 106 -0.14 11.33 -22.70
CA ALA A 106 0.15 10.06 -23.38
C ALA A 106 0.97 9.08 -22.51
N GLN A 107 1.91 9.60 -21.70
CA GLN A 107 2.71 8.78 -20.80
C GLN A 107 1.88 8.31 -19.59
N LEU A 108 0.99 9.18 -19.09
CA LEU A 108 0.06 8.83 -18.03
C LEU A 108 -0.91 7.74 -18.52
N GLU A 109 -1.39 7.89 -19.75
CA GLU A 109 -2.20 6.89 -20.44
C GLU A 109 -1.53 5.52 -20.52
N ALA A 110 -0.30 5.50 -21.03
CA ALA A 110 0.48 4.28 -21.12
C ALA A 110 0.69 3.64 -19.73
N ALA A 111 0.97 4.46 -18.72
CA ALA A 111 1.17 3.99 -17.34
C ALA A 111 -0.09 3.38 -16.73
N VAL A 112 -1.26 4.00 -16.91
CA VAL A 112 -2.54 3.46 -16.43
C VAL A 112 -2.83 2.12 -17.10
N ARG A 113 -2.68 2.06 -18.43
CA ARG A 113 -2.89 0.81 -19.20
C ARG A 113 -1.93 -0.30 -18.75
N ALA A 114 -0.64 0.01 -18.63
CA ALA A 114 0.37 -0.94 -18.14
C ALA A 114 0.05 -1.42 -16.72
N GLY A 115 -0.41 -0.53 -15.85
CA GLY A 115 -0.85 -0.85 -14.50
C GLY A 115 -2.00 -1.85 -14.48
N VAL A 116 -3.07 -1.58 -15.22
CA VAL A 116 -4.25 -2.47 -15.28
C VAL A 116 -3.89 -3.83 -15.87
N LEU A 117 -3.14 -3.87 -16.98
CA LEU A 117 -2.69 -5.11 -17.60
C LEU A 117 -1.86 -5.95 -16.64
N ARG A 118 -0.93 -5.31 -15.92
CA ARG A 118 -0.12 -5.97 -14.91
C ARG A 118 -0.95 -6.57 -13.78
N ALA A 119 -1.95 -5.83 -13.28
CA ALA A 119 -2.81 -6.31 -12.22
C ALA A 119 -3.65 -7.52 -12.66
N ILE A 120 -4.13 -7.54 -13.91
CA ILE A 120 -4.84 -8.69 -14.48
C ILE A 120 -3.92 -9.91 -14.58
N ASP A 121 -2.69 -9.73 -15.04
CA ASP A 121 -1.72 -10.81 -15.19
C ASP A 121 -1.27 -11.38 -13.84
N ASP A 122 -1.09 -10.54 -12.83
CA ASP A 122 -0.74 -10.96 -11.48
C ASP A 122 -1.91 -11.69 -10.81
N ALA A 123 -3.16 -11.21 -11.00
CA ALA A 123 -4.37 -11.83 -10.48
C ALA A 123 -4.62 -13.22 -11.11
N GLU A 124 -4.39 -13.36 -12.41
CA GLU A 124 -4.49 -14.66 -13.09
C GLU A 124 -3.41 -15.63 -12.61
N ARG A 125 -2.15 -15.18 -12.50
CA ARG A 125 -1.06 -16.00 -11.97
C ARG A 125 -1.31 -16.47 -10.53
N ALA A 126 -1.96 -15.63 -9.72
CA ALA A 126 -2.35 -15.96 -8.36
C ALA A 126 -3.60 -16.84 -8.26
N GLY A 127 -4.25 -17.16 -9.38
CA GLY A 127 -5.50 -17.93 -9.41
C GLY A 127 -6.73 -17.14 -8.91
N ALA A 128 -6.61 -15.84 -8.69
CA ALA A 128 -7.72 -14.97 -8.28
C ALA A 128 -8.65 -14.62 -9.47
N LEU A 129 -8.14 -14.68 -10.70
CA LEU A 129 -8.91 -14.56 -11.94
C LEU A 129 -8.75 -15.84 -12.78
N SER A 130 -9.87 -16.35 -13.27
CA SER A 130 -9.80 -17.44 -14.26
C SER A 130 -9.38 -16.91 -15.63
N PRO A 131 -8.71 -17.71 -16.48
CA PRO A 131 -8.33 -17.31 -17.85
C PRO A 131 -9.52 -16.84 -18.70
N ILE A 132 -10.71 -17.41 -18.48
CA ILE A 132 -11.94 -17.03 -19.20
C ILE A 132 -12.30 -15.56 -18.90
N VAL A 133 -12.05 -15.08 -17.69
CA VAL A 133 -12.30 -13.70 -17.28
C VAL A 133 -11.11 -12.79 -17.61
N ALA A 134 -9.90 -13.29 -17.47
CA ALA A 134 -8.67 -12.49 -17.69
C ALA A 134 -8.50 -12.06 -19.15
N VAL A 135 -8.85 -12.95 -20.13
CA VAL A 135 -8.70 -12.64 -21.56
C VAL A 135 -9.55 -11.42 -21.98
N PRO A 136 -10.90 -11.40 -21.76
CA PRO A 136 -11.68 -10.22 -22.14
C PRO A 136 -11.31 -8.96 -21.34
N LEU A 137 -10.87 -9.08 -20.08
CA LEU A 137 -10.41 -7.94 -19.29
C LEU A 137 -9.12 -7.34 -19.87
N ARG A 138 -8.18 -8.16 -20.33
CA ARG A 138 -6.97 -7.66 -21.02
C ARG A 138 -7.32 -6.92 -22.29
N GLU A 139 -8.25 -7.45 -23.07
CA GLU A 139 -8.66 -6.80 -24.31
C GLU A 139 -9.34 -5.46 -24.01
N ALA A 140 -10.25 -5.42 -23.05
CA ALA A 140 -10.85 -4.18 -22.60
C ALA A 140 -9.79 -3.18 -22.10
N ALA A 141 -8.81 -3.64 -21.31
CA ALA A 141 -7.73 -2.78 -20.78
C ALA A 141 -6.83 -2.18 -21.87
N ARG A 142 -6.61 -2.88 -22.98
CA ARG A 142 -5.85 -2.36 -24.14
C ARG A 142 -6.55 -1.21 -24.85
N HIS A 143 -7.88 -1.21 -24.83
CA HIS A 143 -8.73 -0.23 -25.51
C HIS A 143 -9.36 0.79 -24.54
N LEU A 144 -8.93 0.82 -23.26
CA LEU A 144 -9.42 1.81 -22.30
C LEU A 144 -9.18 3.23 -22.83
N PRO A 145 -10.25 4.01 -23.07
CA PRO A 145 -10.11 5.45 -23.35
C PRO A 145 -9.64 6.10 -22.05
N VAL A 146 -8.49 6.70 -22.09
CA VAL A 146 -7.76 7.17 -20.90
C VAL A 146 -8.41 8.37 -20.25
N GLU A 147 -9.05 9.24 -21.04
CA GLU A 147 -9.84 10.32 -20.47
C GLU A 147 -10.88 9.78 -19.47
N GLN A 148 -11.54 8.68 -19.82
CA GLN A 148 -12.49 8.00 -18.91
C GLN A 148 -11.80 7.30 -17.75
N ALA A 149 -10.58 6.75 -17.94
CA ALA A 149 -9.83 6.12 -16.85
C ALA A 149 -9.28 7.17 -15.85
N ILE A 150 -8.86 8.34 -16.33
CA ILE A 150 -8.45 9.46 -15.47
C ILE A 150 -9.64 10.03 -14.71
N GLU A 151 -10.78 10.16 -15.37
CA GLU A 151 -12.04 10.58 -14.74
C GLU A 151 -12.50 9.54 -13.71
N LEU A 152 -12.42 8.24 -14.03
CA LEU A 152 -12.70 7.15 -13.11
C LEU A 152 -11.74 7.14 -11.89
N ILE A 153 -10.45 7.42 -12.07
CA ILE A 153 -9.49 7.56 -10.97
C ILE A 153 -9.77 8.84 -10.16
N ARG A 154 -10.19 9.91 -10.81
CA ARG A 154 -10.57 11.16 -10.17
C ARG A 154 -11.85 11.01 -9.34
N ASP A 155 -12.80 10.22 -9.84
CA ASP A 155 -14.10 9.95 -9.22
C ASP A 155 -14.17 8.58 -8.54
N ALA A 156 -13.07 7.83 -8.46
CA ALA A 156 -13.04 6.45 -8.00
C ALA A 156 -13.48 6.26 -6.53
N ARG A 157 -13.47 7.29 -5.70
CA ARG A 157 -14.02 7.18 -4.33
C ARG A 157 -15.49 6.77 -4.29
N PRO A 158 -16.43 7.42 -5.00
CA PRO A 158 -17.83 7.00 -4.95
C PRO A 158 -18.10 5.70 -5.70
N VAL A 159 -17.32 5.37 -6.75
CA VAL A 159 -17.53 4.15 -7.53
C VAL A 159 -17.06 2.90 -6.78
N PHE A 160 -15.98 2.99 -6.03
CA PHE A 160 -15.54 1.89 -5.14
C PHE A 160 -16.53 1.69 -3.99
N ASP A 161 -17.02 2.77 -3.37
CA ASP A 161 -18.02 2.68 -2.31
C ASP A 161 -19.32 2.07 -2.84
N GLN A 162 -19.78 2.44 -4.02
CA GLN A 162 -20.98 1.91 -4.66
C GLN A 162 -20.81 0.45 -5.15
N ALA A 163 -19.66 0.09 -5.69
CA ALA A 163 -19.36 -1.29 -6.06
C ALA A 163 -19.24 -2.20 -4.82
N PHE A 164 -18.70 -1.69 -3.71
CA PHE A 164 -18.67 -2.40 -2.43
C PHE A 164 -20.08 -2.59 -1.83
N GLU A 165 -20.97 -1.59 -1.93
CA GLU A 165 -22.36 -1.73 -1.50
C GLU A 165 -23.12 -2.79 -2.33
N ILE A 166 -22.97 -2.77 -3.65
CA ILE A 166 -23.60 -3.73 -4.55
C ILE A 166 -23.08 -5.16 -4.30
N LEU A 167 -21.75 -5.32 -4.18
CA LEU A 167 -21.12 -6.62 -3.91
C LEU A 167 -21.39 -7.11 -2.48
N GLY A 168 -21.44 -6.22 -1.49
CA GLY A 168 -21.85 -6.52 -0.13
C GLY A 168 -23.31 -6.94 -0.04
N GLY A 169 -24.19 -6.32 -0.81
CA GLY A 169 -25.60 -6.69 -0.95
C GLY A 169 -25.80 -8.09 -1.55
N ILE A 170 -25.04 -8.43 -2.59
CA ILE A 170 -25.04 -9.77 -3.20
C ILE A 170 -24.52 -10.83 -2.22
N SER A 171 -23.46 -10.55 -1.49
CA SER A 171 -22.87 -11.46 -0.49
C SER A 171 -23.85 -11.75 0.65
N SER A 172 -24.64 -10.76 1.10
CA SER A 172 -25.65 -10.95 2.13
C SER A 172 -26.85 -11.76 1.64
N MET A 173 -27.23 -11.65 0.37
CA MET A 173 -28.27 -12.48 -0.24
C MET A 173 -27.88 -13.96 -0.35
N PHE A 174 -26.62 -14.26 -0.70
CA PHE A 174 -26.11 -15.63 -0.73
C PHE A 174 -25.94 -16.22 0.68
N GLY A 175 -25.57 -15.42 1.68
CA GLY A 175 -25.49 -15.87 3.08
C GLY A 175 -26.86 -16.27 3.66
N GLN A 176 -27.93 -15.56 3.31
CA GLN A 176 -29.29 -15.90 3.73
C GLN A 176 -29.85 -17.15 3.02
N ALA A 177 -29.44 -17.42 1.79
CA ALA A 177 -29.86 -18.62 1.06
C ALA A 177 -29.27 -19.91 1.62
N GLN A 178 -28.08 -19.88 2.23
CA GLN A 178 -27.46 -21.04 2.86
C GLN A 178 -28.09 -21.41 4.23
N GLY A 179 -28.78 -20.49 4.88
CA GLY A 179 -29.51 -20.73 6.13
C GLY A 179 -30.90 -21.38 5.96
N LEU A 180 -31.37 -21.57 4.72
CA LEU A 180 -32.70 -22.13 4.38
C LEU A 180 -32.68 -23.58 3.87
N LEU A 181 -31.51 -24.23 3.86
CA LEU A 181 -31.41 -25.65 3.54
C LEU A 181 -31.38 -26.46 4.83
N PRO A 182 -32.32 -27.42 5.01
CA PRO A 182 -32.41 -28.24 6.20
C PRO A 182 -31.26 -29.24 6.36
#